data_58945a0508a29796d6cd4977d1d3f6f4
#
_entry.id   58945a0508a29796d6cd4977d1d3f6f4
#
_cell.length_a   1.000
_cell.length_b   1.000
_cell.length_c   1.000
_cell.angle_alpha   90.00
_cell.angle_beta   90.00
_cell.angle_gamma   90.00
#
_symmetry.space_group_name_H-M   'P 1'
#
loop_
_entity.id
_entity.type
_entity.pdbx_description
1 polymer ?
#
loop_
_entity_poly.entity_id
_entity_poly.type
_entity_poly.pdbx_seq_one_letter_code
_entity_poly.pdbx_strand_id
1 'polypeptide(L)' 'MEKKPYPVSLTVEQIDFLQIALCGYEEIVREEMNHMMDQHGGEILDNKIRQKKDILEQCDRLWRILNYALPE' A
#
# COMPACT_ATOMS: atom_id res chain seq x y z
N MET A 1 -13.53 18.16 12.94
CA MET A 1 -14.16 18.35 11.63
C MET A 1 -13.88 17.16 10.74
N GLU A 2 -14.93 16.51 10.33
CA GLU A 2 -14.78 15.32 9.50
C GLU A 2 -14.38 15.70 8.08
N LYS A 3 -13.31 15.08 7.61
CA LYS A 3 -12.96 15.18 6.21
C LYS A 3 -13.75 14.15 5.44
N LYS A 4 -14.71 14.60 4.69
CA LYS A 4 -15.37 13.71 3.77
C LYS A 4 -14.41 13.37 2.63
N PRO A 5 -14.26 12.09 2.27
CA PRO A 5 -13.47 11.77 1.10
C PRO A 5 -14.08 12.44 -0.11
N TYR A 6 -13.24 13.01 -0.94
CA TYR A 6 -13.71 13.58 -2.19
C TYR A 6 -14.29 12.46 -3.05
N PRO A 7 -15.45 12.68 -3.68
CA PRO A 7 -15.94 11.69 -4.63
C PRO A 7 -14.99 11.64 -5.80
N VAL A 8 -14.32 10.52 -5.94
CA VAL A 8 -13.37 10.31 -7.03
C VAL A 8 -14.01 9.38 -8.03
N SER A 9 -14.24 9.89 -9.22
CA SER A 9 -14.73 9.09 -10.32
C SER A 9 -13.54 8.55 -11.09
N LEU A 10 -13.43 7.23 -11.14
CA LEU A 10 -12.34 6.57 -11.84
C LEU A 10 -12.91 5.66 -12.92
N THR A 11 -12.25 5.63 -14.06
CA THR A 11 -12.57 4.67 -15.10
C THR A 11 -12.04 3.29 -14.72
N VAL A 12 -12.55 2.25 -15.36
CA VAL A 12 -12.05 0.88 -15.16
C VAL A 12 -10.54 0.82 -15.43
N GLU A 13 -10.08 1.49 -16.47
CA GLU A 13 -8.66 1.53 -16.82
C GLU A 13 -7.83 2.18 -15.73
N GLN A 14 -8.33 3.27 -15.15
CA GLN A 14 -7.64 3.95 -14.06
C GLN A 14 -7.56 3.09 -12.81
N ILE A 15 -8.64 2.40 -12.48
CA ILE A 15 -8.68 1.48 -11.34
C ILE A 15 -7.65 0.37 -11.54
N ASP A 16 -7.65 -0.25 -12.72
CA ASP A 16 -6.68 -1.31 -13.05
C ASP A 16 -5.24 -0.80 -12.94
N PHE A 17 -4.98 0.37 -13.49
CA PHE A 17 -3.65 0.97 -13.44
C PHE A 17 -3.19 1.15 -11.99
N LEU A 18 -4.05 1.70 -11.15
CA LEU A 18 -3.72 1.95 -9.76
C LEU A 18 -3.53 0.64 -8.98
N GLN A 19 -4.34 -0.37 -9.25
CA GLN A 19 -4.18 -1.67 -8.61
C GLN A 19 -2.87 -2.35 -8.99
N ILE A 20 -2.50 -2.27 -10.25
CA ILE A 20 -1.21 -2.80 -10.72
C ILE A 20 -0.06 -2.07 -10.06
N ALA A 21 -0.15 -0.74 -9.99
CA ALA A 21 0.88 0.07 -9.34
C ALA A 21 1.01 -0.28 -7.85
N LEU A 22 -0.11 -0.48 -7.16
CA LEU A 22 -0.10 -0.87 -5.75
C LEU A 22 0.54 -2.25 -5.56
N CYS A 23 0.20 -3.21 -6.40
CA CYS A 23 0.80 -4.55 -6.34
C CYS A 23 2.30 -4.50 -6.53
N GLY A 24 2.77 -3.73 -7.52
CA GLY A 24 4.20 -3.57 -7.76
C GLY A 24 4.91 -2.92 -6.58
N TYR A 25 4.30 -1.91 -6.00
CA TYR A 25 4.86 -1.25 -4.83
C TYR A 25 4.91 -2.17 -3.62
N GLU A 26 3.83 -2.94 -3.38
CA GLU A 26 3.80 -3.92 -2.30
C GLU A 26 4.92 -4.95 -2.43
N GLU A 27 5.17 -5.44 -3.63
CA GLU A 27 6.26 -6.39 -3.86
C GLU A 27 7.61 -5.80 -3.49
N ILE A 28 7.86 -4.57 -3.91
CA ILE A 28 9.11 -3.88 -3.59
C ILE A 28 9.26 -3.74 -2.08
N VAL A 29 8.20 -3.30 -1.40
CA VAL A 29 8.23 -3.10 0.05
C VAL A 29 8.45 -4.44 0.78
N ARG A 30 7.80 -5.51 0.31
CA ARG A 30 7.99 -6.84 0.91
C ARG A 30 9.41 -7.35 0.74
N GLU A 31 10.00 -7.15 -0.44
CA GLU A 31 11.38 -7.55 -0.69
C GLU A 31 12.34 -6.79 0.23
N GLU A 32 12.15 -5.48 0.36
CA GLU A 32 12.95 -4.66 1.26
C GLU A 32 12.80 -5.13 2.70
N MET A 33 11.57 -5.42 3.13
CA MET A 33 11.29 -5.89 4.47
C MET A 33 11.95 -7.25 4.73
N ASN A 34 11.84 -8.18 3.79
CA ASN A 34 12.48 -9.48 3.90
C ASN A 34 14.00 -9.36 4.01
N HIS A 35 14.58 -8.46 3.23
CA HIS A 35 16.01 -8.19 3.28
C HIS A 35 16.43 -7.65 4.65
N MET A 36 15.60 -6.76 5.21
CA MET A 36 15.84 -6.23 6.55
C MET A 36 15.74 -7.30 7.63
N MET A 37 14.79 -8.23 7.49
CA MET A 37 14.61 -9.31 8.45
C MET A 37 15.78 -10.28 8.48
N ASP A 38 16.48 -10.44 7.37
CA ASP A 38 17.67 -11.30 7.29
C ASP A 38 18.88 -10.65 7.96
N GLN A 39 18.83 -9.38 8.26
CA GLN A 39 19.93 -8.67 8.91
C GLN A 39 19.68 -8.62 10.41
N HIS A 40 20.76 -8.83 11.18
CA HIS A 40 20.68 -8.64 12.62
C HIS A 40 20.80 -7.16 12.93
N GLY A 41 19.67 -6.53 13.19
CA GLY A 41 19.62 -5.12 13.48
C GLY A 41 19.07 -4.84 14.87
N GLY A 42 19.33 -3.66 15.37
CA GLY A 42 18.79 -3.18 16.62
C GLY A 42 17.45 -2.49 16.44
N GLU A 43 17.11 -1.60 17.38
CA GLU A 43 15.83 -0.88 17.39
C GLU A 43 15.56 -0.09 16.12
N ILE A 44 16.61 0.45 15.49
CA ILE A 44 16.45 1.25 14.27
C ILE A 44 15.86 0.37 13.16
N LEU A 45 16.35 -0.86 13.04
CA LEU A 45 15.86 -1.79 12.03
C LEU A 45 14.44 -2.20 12.32
N ASP A 46 14.10 -2.46 13.59
CA ASP A 46 12.75 -2.81 14.00
C ASP A 46 11.77 -1.69 13.65
N ASN A 47 12.14 -0.44 13.86
CA ASN A 47 11.30 0.70 13.51
C ASN A 47 11.08 0.79 12.00
N LYS A 48 12.10 0.53 11.21
CA LYS A 48 11.98 0.52 9.76
C LYS A 48 11.05 -0.60 9.28
N ILE A 49 11.14 -1.77 9.89
CA ILE A 49 10.24 -2.89 9.58
C ILE A 49 8.80 -2.53 9.90
N ARG A 50 8.57 -1.87 11.04
CA ARG A 50 7.23 -1.40 11.41
C ARG A 50 6.67 -0.42 10.38
N GLN A 51 7.50 0.51 9.92
CA GLN A 51 7.09 1.46 8.90
C GLN A 51 6.71 0.76 7.60
N LYS A 52 7.47 -0.26 7.21
CA LYS A 52 7.16 -1.04 6.02
C LYS A 52 5.87 -1.81 6.16
N LYS A 53 5.61 -2.41 7.33
CA LYS A 53 4.34 -3.08 7.61
C LYS A 53 3.17 -2.12 7.51
N ASP A 54 3.33 -0.91 8.04
CA ASP A 54 2.31 0.13 7.96
C ASP A 54 1.99 0.49 6.52
N ILE A 55 3.01 0.65 5.70
CA ILE A 55 2.86 0.94 4.28
C ILE A 55 2.10 -0.19 3.58
N LEU A 56 2.45 -1.44 3.87
CA LEU A 56 1.75 -2.59 3.30
C LEU A 56 0.28 -2.61 3.70
N GLU A 57 -0.03 -2.29 4.95
CA GLU A 57 -1.40 -2.22 5.43
C GLU A 57 -2.19 -1.13 4.70
N GLN A 58 -1.59 0.03 4.50
CA GLN A 58 -2.22 1.11 3.74
C GLN A 58 -2.45 0.73 2.29
N CYS A 59 -1.50 0.05 1.67
CA CYS A 59 -1.65 -0.44 0.31
C CYS A 59 -2.82 -1.42 0.19
N ASP A 60 -2.95 -2.32 1.16
CA ASP A 60 -4.04 -3.28 1.20
C ASP A 60 -5.39 -2.57 1.31
N ARG A 61 -5.48 -1.57 2.17
CA ARG A 61 -6.71 -0.77 2.32
C ARG A 61 -7.07 -0.03 1.04
N LEU A 62 -6.09 0.59 0.41
CA LEU A 62 -6.30 1.30 -0.85
C LEU A 62 -6.75 0.34 -1.94
N TRP A 63 -6.13 -0.83 -2.00
CA TRP A 63 -6.49 -1.85 -2.98
C TRP A 63 -7.94 -2.27 -2.82
N ARG A 64 -8.39 -2.46 -1.58
CA ARG A 64 -9.77 -2.81 -1.28
C ARG A 64 -10.73 -1.70 -1.68
N ILE A 65 -10.37 -0.44 -1.38
CA ILE A 65 -11.17 0.71 -1.77
C ILE A 65 -11.34 0.75 -3.30
N LEU A 66 -10.25 0.55 -4.03
CA LEU A 66 -10.29 0.52 -5.49
C LEU A 66 -11.13 -0.64 -6.02
N ASN A 67 -11.06 -1.78 -5.34
CA ASN A 67 -11.81 -2.96 -5.73
C ASN A 67 -13.33 -2.76 -5.58
N TYR A 68 -13.73 -1.97 -4.60
CA TYR A 68 -15.14 -1.65 -4.37
C TYR A 68 -15.58 -0.35 -5.06
N ALA A 69 -14.65 0.38 -5.66
CA ALA A 69 -15.00 1.58 -6.39
C ALA A 69 -15.84 1.21 -7.61
N LEU A 70 -16.95 1.94 -7.79
CA LEU A 70 -17.79 1.72 -8.94
C LEU A 70 -17.24 2.52 -10.11
N PRO A 71 -16.86 1.86 -11.21
CA PRO A 71 -16.41 2.59 -12.39
C PRO A 71 -17.59 3.32 -13.03
N GLU A 72 -17.35 4.49 -13.49
CA GLU A 72 -18.34 5.21 -14.29
C GLU A 72 -18.22 4.84 -15.75
#